data_51cb383dc2e4d8b0da514efc38c08c3c
#
_entry.id   51cb383dc2e4d8b0da514efc38c08c3c
#
_cell.length_a   1.000
_cell.length_b   1.000
_cell.length_c   1.000
_cell.angle_alpha   90.00
_cell.angle_beta   90.00
_cell.angle_gamma   90.00
#
_symmetry.space_group_name_H-M   'P 1'
#
loop_
_entity.id
_entity.type
_entity.pdbx_description
1 polymer ?
#
loop_
_entity_poly.entity_id
_entity_poly.type
_entity_poly.pdbx_seq_one_letter_code
_entity_poly.pdbx_strand_id
1 'polypeptide(L)'
;LMRSLSLPLLAVVSLVTAACTGGTAQPTAPTGGGSTPTMVGSSSTSPAPATTIGRPGFCEIGWEPEQAGMVESAELTEISGAALSRRHAGVVWLHNDSGSDPAVYATDTSGADLGRVSLPDLSARDWEDMALGPGPDPAVDYLYLADIGDNNRSRDEVQIHRIPEPEPAISVVEGGETLVVTYPLGPIEAETLLVDPANGDMVIAGKALSGVTPLFSLAGDLDWSVPHEATYLGELDLGTFALATGGDAGSSRVVIRTYDEVFAWERSPGSSLAETLLTQPCRIAAVREQQGEAIALSPDGSEFYTVSEGLNQPILRFAGS
;
A
#
# COMPACT_ATOMS: atom_id res chain seq x y z
N LEU A 1 41.66 24.98 -31.43
CA LEU A 1 42.19 26.10 -30.63
C LEU A 1 41.13 27.19 -30.52
N MET A 2 40.27 27.14 -29.50
CA MET A 2 39.63 28.35 -28.94
C MET A 2 39.07 27.94 -27.56
N ARG A 3 39.69 28.50 -26.53
CA ARG A 3 39.24 28.36 -25.12
C ARG A 3 38.15 29.38 -24.87
N SER A 4 37.02 28.98 -24.37
CA SER A 4 35.98 29.85 -23.83
C SER A 4 36.08 29.89 -22.32
N LEU A 5 36.27 31.09 -21.77
CA LEU A 5 36.27 31.36 -20.33
C LEU A 5 34.83 31.57 -19.85
N SER A 6 34.44 30.88 -18.82
CA SER A 6 33.20 31.09 -18.07
C SER A 6 33.46 31.94 -16.83
N LEU A 7 32.79 33.04 -16.67
CA LEU A 7 32.73 33.85 -15.43
C LEU A 7 31.62 33.33 -14.52
N PRO A 8 31.80 33.37 -13.19
CA PRO A 8 30.74 33.04 -12.24
C PRO A 8 29.83 34.26 -11.95
N LEU A 9 28.55 33.98 -11.88
CA LEU A 9 27.50 34.94 -11.49
C LEU A 9 27.39 34.97 -9.97
N LEU A 10 27.59 36.13 -9.36
CA LEU A 10 27.37 36.41 -7.93
C LEU A 10 25.86 36.57 -7.69
N ALA A 11 25.32 35.80 -6.76
CA ALA A 11 23.97 36.00 -6.24
C ALA A 11 24.01 36.94 -5.02
N VAL A 12 23.24 38.02 -5.09
CA VAL A 12 23.02 38.98 -4.00
C VAL A 12 21.84 38.49 -3.16
N VAL A 13 22.08 38.22 -1.87
CA VAL A 13 21.05 37.91 -0.87
C VAL A 13 20.66 39.22 -0.19
N SER A 14 19.38 39.62 -0.33
CA SER A 14 18.80 40.75 0.42
C SER A 14 18.08 40.21 1.67
N LEU A 15 18.59 40.61 2.85
CA LEU A 15 17.91 40.42 4.12
C LEU A 15 16.85 41.51 4.32
N VAL A 16 15.60 41.14 4.54
CA VAL A 16 14.54 42.03 5.04
C VAL A 16 14.28 41.74 6.49
N THR A 17 14.59 42.68 7.37
CA THR A 17 14.26 42.62 8.81
C THR A 17 12.93 43.31 9.02
N ALA A 18 11.93 42.61 9.56
CA ALA A 18 10.69 43.20 10.05
C ALA A 18 10.72 43.29 11.58
N ALA A 19 10.54 44.52 12.10
CA ALA A 19 10.43 44.79 13.52
C ALA A 19 8.96 44.70 13.97
N CYS A 20 8.66 43.92 15.00
CA CYS A 20 7.38 43.90 15.67
C CYS A 20 7.43 44.82 16.90
N THR A 21 6.56 45.82 16.92
CA THR A 21 6.28 46.64 18.12
C THR A 21 5.11 46.03 18.91
N GLY A 22 5.33 45.83 20.18
CA GLY A 22 4.34 45.28 21.11
C GLY A 22 3.27 46.31 21.52
N GLY A 23 2.08 45.80 21.83
CA GLY A 23 0.98 46.51 22.48
C GLY A 23 0.35 45.62 23.54
N THR A 24 0.59 45.94 24.80
CA THR A 24 -0.07 45.34 25.97
C THR A 24 -1.37 46.06 26.25
N ALA A 25 -2.48 45.31 26.29
CA ALA A 25 -3.74 45.79 26.86
C ALA A 25 -4.23 44.81 27.92
N GLN A 26 -4.36 45.32 29.14
CA GLN A 26 -4.86 44.63 30.32
C GLN A 26 -6.36 44.98 30.50
N PRO A 27 -7.27 44.03 30.70
CA PRO A 27 -8.63 44.31 31.09
C PRO A 27 -8.79 44.25 32.61
N THR A 28 -9.43 45.28 33.14
CA THR A 28 -9.86 45.49 34.53
C THR A 28 -11.05 44.59 34.91
N ALA A 29 -11.01 44.04 36.13
CA ALA A 29 -12.10 43.28 36.72
C ALA A 29 -13.19 44.21 37.30
N PRO A 30 -14.47 43.81 37.27
CA PRO A 30 -15.51 44.43 38.12
C PRO A 30 -15.72 43.62 39.41
N THR A 31 -15.73 44.35 40.49
CA THR A 31 -16.19 43.91 41.83
C THR A 31 -17.72 43.90 41.89
N GLY A 32 -18.32 42.81 42.34
CA GLY A 32 -19.72 42.71 42.65
C GLY A 32 -19.97 41.61 43.68
N GLY A 33 -20.38 42.02 44.90
CA GLY A 33 -20.62 41.13 46.03
C GLY A 33 -21.96 40.43 45.99
N GLY A 34 -22.11 39.38 46.79
CA GLY A 34 -23.41 38.99 47.26
C GLY A 34 -23.75 37.50 47.25
N SER A 35 -23.87 36.95 48.44
CA SER A 35 -24.80 35.90 48.88
C SER A 35 -24.42 34.44 48.57
N THR A 36 -23.97 33.77 49.58
CA THR A 36 -23.88 32.31 49.72
C THR A 36 -25.26 31.66 49.78
N PRO A 37 -25.57 30.65 49.00
CA PRO A 37 -26.54 29.61 49.32
C PRO A 37 -25.80 28.33 49.74
N THR A 38 -26.24 27.84 50.93
CA THR A 38 -25.90 26.55 51.52
C THR A 38 -26.33 25.41 50.53
N MET A 39 -25.39 24.70 49.98
CA MET A 39 -25.68 23.52 49.12
C MET A 39 -25.61 22.27 49.98
N VAL A 40 -26.73 21.57 50.02
CA VAL A 40 -26.88 20.20 50.52
C VAL A 40 -26.07 19.27 49.59
N GLY A 41 -25.10 18.57 50.16
CA GLY A 41 -24.27 17.62 49.41
C GLY A 41 -25.08 16.39 48.98
N SER A 42 -25.32 16.30 47.69
CA SER A 42 -25.67 15.05 47.05
C SER A 42 -24.38 14.40 46.55
N SER A 43 -23.96 13.34 47.23
CA SER A 43 -22.85 12.49 46.75
C SER A 43 -23.31 11.72 45.52
N SER A 44 -23.02 12.25 44.33
CA SER A 44 -23.08 11.49 43.08
C SER A 44 -21.80 10.67 42.97
N THR A 45 -21.88 9.37 43.25
CA THR A 45 -20.85 8.41 42.83
C THR A 45 -20.88 8.36 41.32
N SER A 46 -19.92 9.03 40.68
CA SER A 46 -19.63 8.87 39.25
C SER A 46 -19.17 7.43 39.03
N PRO A 47 -19.79 6.67 38.13
CA PRO A 47 -19.25 5.35 37.79
C PRO A 47 -17.84 5.52 37.27
N ALA A 48 -16.91 4.67 37.73
CA ALA A 48 -15.56 4.61 37.17
C ALA A 48 -15.67 4.41 35.65
N PRO A 49 -14.78 5.05 34.86
CA PRO A 49 -14.76 4.83 33.44
C PRO A 49 -14.56 3.30 33.18
N ALA A 50 -15.48 2.73 32.43
CA ALA A 50 -15.31 1.35 31.95
C ALA A 50 -13.98 1.30 31.22
N THR A 51 -13.06 0.49 31.74
CA THR A 51 -11.82 0.17 31.02
C THR A 51 -12.24 -0.54 29.76
N THR A 52 -12.29 0.16 28.64
CA THR A 52 -12.38 -0.45 27.34
C THR A 52 -11.09 -1.26 27.21
N ILE A 53 -11.19 -2.57 27.34
CA ILE A 53 -10.09 -3.47 26.93
C ILE A 53 -9.98 -3.22 25.43
N GLY A 54 -9.03 -2.38 25.03
CA GLY A 54 -8.73 -2.13 23.64
C GLY A 54 -8.47 -3.47 22.95
N ARG A 55 -8.98 -3.66 21.76
CA ARG A 55 -8.60 -4.81 20.93
C ARG A 55 -7.06 -4.81 20.85
N PRO A 56 -6.37 -5.96 21.00
CA PRO A 56 -4.92 -5.98 20.86
C PRO A 56 -4.51 -5.39 19.51
N GLY A 57 -3.43 -4.64 19.49
CA GLY A 57 -2.87 -4.07 18.26
C GLY A 57 -2.51 -5.18 17.27
N PHE A 58 -2.48 -4.87 15.99
CA PHE A 58 -2.14 -5.83 14.93
C PHE A 58 -0.79 -6.52 15.17
N CYS A 59 0.15 -5.79 15.72
CA CYS A 59 1.48 -6.28 16.12
C CYS A 59 1.48 -7.16 17.38
N GLU A 60 0.42 -7.17 18.15
CA GLU A 60 0.29 -7.92 19.42
C GLU A 60 -0.49 -9.24 19.23
N ILE A 61 -1.13 -9.40 18.06
CA ILE A 61 -1.94 -10.58 17.73
C ILE A 61 -1.00 -11.72 17.31
N GLY A 62 -1.30 -12.94 17.76
CA GLY A 62 -0.71 -14.16 17.19
C GLY A 62 -1.33 -14.45 15.82
N TRP A 63 -0.49 -14.57 14.81
CA TRP A 63 -0.89 -14.88 13.43
C TRP A 63 -0.44 -16.28 13.08
N GLU A 64 -1.38 -17.21 13.03
CA GLU A 64 -1.09 -18.60 12.65
C GLU A 64 -1.72 -18.89 11.29
N PRO A 65 -0.98 -19.53 10.37
CA PRO A 65 -1.50 -19.87 9.06
C PRO A 65 -2.51 -21.02 9.15
N GLU A 66 -3.64 -20.83 8.48
CA GLU A 66 -4.61 -21.88 8.19
C GLU A 66 -4.66 -22.07 6.66
N GLN A 67 -4.56 -23.30 6.19
CA GLN A 67 -4.78 -23.57 4.77
C GLN A 67 -6.27 -23.42 4.47
N ALA A 68 -6.64 -22.34 3.78
CA ALA A 68 -8.01 -22.07 3.37
C ALA A 68 -8.44 -22.96 2.21
N GLY A 69 -7.51 -23.28 1.30
CA GLY A 69 -7.75 -24.16 0.16
C GLY A 69 -6.54 -24.27 -0.75
N MET A 70 -6.80 -24.61 -2.02
CA MET A 70 -5.78 -24.75 -3.07
C MET A 70 -6.24 -24.03 -4.32
N VAL A 71 -5.34 -23.32 -4.99
CA VAL A 71 -5.63 -22.69 -6.28
C VAL A 71 -5.93 -23.77 -7.32
N GLU A 72 -7.15 -23.75 -7.87
CA GLU A 72 -7.61 -24.77 -8.83
C GLU A 72 -7.27 -24.43 -10.29
N SER A 73 -7.08 -23.14 -10.62
CA SER A 73 -6.78 -22.73 -12.00
C SER A 73 -5.41 -23.25 -12.46
N ALA A 74 -5.43 -24.06 -13.49
CA ALA A 74 -4.20 -24.60 -14.11
C ALA A 74 -3.41 -23.55 -14.91
N GLU A 75 -3.96 -22.36 -15.13
CA GLU A 75 -3.30 -21.26 -15.83
C GLU A 75 -2.48 -20.37 -14.87
N LEU A 76 -2.72 -20.48 -13.56
CA LEU A 76 -1.96 -19.80 -12.53
C LEU A 76 -0.71 -20.61 -12.16
N THR A 77 0.38 -20.33 -12.85
CA THR A 77 1.66 -21.06 -12.74
C THR A 77 2.77 -20.26 -12.07
N GLU A 78 2.65 -18.94 -12.06
CA GLU A 78 3.64 -17.99 -11.56
C GLU A 78 2.91 -16.83 -10.86
N ILE A 79 2.16 -17.17 -9.79
CA ILE A 79 1.34 -16.20 -9.07
C ILE A 79 2.25 -15.19 -8.36
N SER A 80 2.13 -13.91 -8.72
CA SER A 80 2.88 -12.83 -8.12
C SER A 80 1.99 -11.82 -7.36
N GLY A 81 0.88 -11.34 -7.93
CA GLY A 81 -0.01 -10.38 -7.29
C GLY A 81 -1.32 -10.97 -6.79
N ALA A 82 -1.83 -10.42 -5.69
CA ALA A 82 -3.15 -10.74 -5.14
C ALA A 82 -3.89 -9.52 -4.60
N ALA A 83 -5.21 -9.47 -4.80
CA ALA A 83 -6.07 -8.47 -4.17
C ALA A 83 -7.41 -9.08 -3.74
N LEU A 84 -7.84 -8.82 -2.51
CA LEU A 84 -9.14 -9.29 -2.02
C LEU A 84 -10.22 -8.26 -2.36
N SER A 85 -11.22 -8.70 -3.16
CA SER A 85 -12.31 -7.84 -3.59
C SER A 85 -13.06 -7.22 -2.42
N ARG A 86 -13.35 -5.92 -2.54
CA ARG A 86 -14.25 -5.22 -1.62
C ARG A 86 -15.70 -5.27 -2.07
N ARG A 87 -15.90 -5.49 -3.37
CA ARG A 87 -17.23 -5.54 -4.02
C ARG A 87 -17.81 -6.95 -4.06
N HIS A 88 -16.99 -7.94 -4.35
CA HIS A 88 -17.39 -9.34 -4.50
C HIS A 88 -16.90 -10.13 -3.29
N ALA A 89 -17.79 -10.33 -2.31
CA ALA A 89 -17.42 -10.97 -1.04
C ALA A 89 -16.77 -12.35 -1.27
N GLY A 90 -15.56 -12.52 -0.74
CA GLY A 90 -14.79 -13.76 -0.83
C GLY A 90 -14.08 -14.00 -2.16
N VAL A 91 -14.08 -13.03 -3.08
CA VAL A 91 -13.31 -13.12 -4.33
C VAL A 91 -11.88 -12.60 -4.09
N VAL A 92 -10.92 -13.38 -4.53
CA VAL A 92 -9.50 -13.05 -4.60
C VAL A 92 -9.11 -12.92 -6.06
N TRP A 93 -8.61 -11.76 -6.44
CA TRP A 93 -7.98 -11.53 -7.74
C TRP A 93 -6.53 -11.94 -7.67
N LEU A 94 -6.07 -12.65 -8.69
CA LEU A 94 -4.69 -13.11 -8.85
C LEU A 94 -4.20 -12.78 -10.27
N HIS A 95 -2.90 -12.66 -10.47
CA HIS A 95 -2.27 -12.68 -11.79
C HIS A 95 -0.98 -13.48 -11.76
N ASN A 96 -0.52 -13.88 -12.94
CA ASN A 96 0.83 -14.39 -13.10
C ASN A 96 1.83 -13.25 -13.29
N ASP A 97 3.08 -13.53 -12.97
CA ASP A 97 4.26 -12.76 -13.31
C ASP A 97 4.50 -12.69 -14.84
N SER A 98 5.73 -12.51 -15.24
CA SER A 98 6.21 -12.35 -16.62
C SER A 98 5.87 -13.52 -17.54
N GLY A 99 5.85 -13.25 -18.86
CA GLY A 99 5.72 -14.29 -19.88
C GLY A 99 4.32 -14.82 -20.15
N SER A 100 3.31 -14.35 -19.43
CA SER A 100 1.89 -14.67 -19.65
C SER A 100 1.17 -13.59 -20.45
N ASP A 101 0.03 -13.95 -21.09
CA ASP A 101 -0.86 -12.95 -21.68
C ASP A 101 -1.47 -12.08 -20.57
N PRO A 102 -1.71 -10.77 -20.80
CA PRO A 102 -2.34 -9.90 -19.83
C PRO A 102 -3.71 -10.44 -19.40
N ALA A 103 -3.82 -10.86 -18.15
CA ALA A 103 -5.04 -11.40 -17.58
C ALA A 103 -5.04 -11.33 -16.05
N VAL A 104 -6.23 -11.21 -15.47
CA VAL A 104 -6.46 -11.43 -14.04
C VAL A 104 -7.39 -12.62 -13.86
N TYR A 105 -7.24 -13.32 -12.77
CA TYR A 105 -7.97 -14.54 -12.44
C TYR A 105 -8.77 -14.31 -11.17
N ALA A 106 -10.04 -14.66 -11.20
CA ALA A 106 -10.88 -14.66 -10.02
C ALA A 106 -10.85 -16.04 -9.38
N THR A 107 -10.55 -16.12 -8.09
CA THR A 107 -10.77 -17.30 -7.26
C THR A 107 -11.61 -16.94 -6.06
N ASP A 108 -12.18 -17.91 -5.37
CA ASP A 108 -12.63 -17.65 -4.01
C ASP A 108 -11.50 -17.86 -2.98
N THR A 109 -11.77 -17.55 -1.72
CA THR A 109 -10.77 -17.71 -0.64
C THR A 109 -10.38 -19.17 -0.38
N SER A 110 -11.07 -20.14 -0.95
CA SER A 110 -10.70 -21.56 -0.94
C SER A 110 -9.91 -21.99 -2.19
N GLY A 111 -9.73 -21.10 -3.16
CA GLY A 111 -8.98 -21.33 -4.39
C GLY A 111 -9.81 -21.87 -5.53
N ALA A 112 -11.14 -22.00 -5.38
CA ALA A 112 -12.01 -22.42 -6.48
C ALA A 112 -11.93 -21.44 -7.63
N ASP A 113 -11.78 -21.96 -8.86
CA ASP A 113 -11.68 -21.14 -10.07
C ASP A 113 -13.05 -20.50 -10.40
N LEU A 114 -13.12 -19.18 -10.36
CA LEU A 114 -14.30 -18.39 -10.72
C LEU A 114 -14.22 -17.78 -12.12
N GLY A 115 -13.05 -17.84 -12.76
CA GLY A 115 -12.84 -17.42 -14.14
C GLY A 115 -11.59 -16.59 -14.38
N ARG A 116 -11.27 -16.42 -15.66
CA ARG A 116 -10.16 -15.62 -16.20
C ARG A 116 -10.71 -14.43 -16.96
N VAL A 117 -10.16 -13.26 -16.69
CA VAL A 117 -10.47 -12.00 -17.39
C VAL A 117 -9.28 -11.58 -18.23
N SER A 118 -9.41 -11.65 -19.55
CA SER A 118 -8.39 -11.20 -20.50
C SER A 118 -8.38 -9.69 -20.63
N LEU A 119 -7.20 -9.08 -20.73
CA LEU A 119 -6.95 -7.65 -20.81
C LEU A 119 -6.17 -7.30 -22.10
N PRO A 120 -6.77 -7.46 -23.28
CA PRO A 120 -6.05 -7.45 -24.56
C PRO A 120 -5.40 -6.12 -24.93
N ASP A 121 -5.82 -5.03 -24.30
CA ASP A 121 -5.30 -3.69 -24.57
C ASP A 121 -4.14 -3.29 -23.65
N LEU A 122 -3.78 -4.15 -22.69
CA LEU A 122 -2.67 -3.92 -21.76
C LEU A 122 -1.44 -4.72 -22.19
N SER A 123 -0.27 -4.30 -21.71
CA SER A 123 0.97 -5.09 -21.80
C SER A 123 1.20 -5.85 -20.50
N ALA A 124 1.86 -7.01 -20.57
CA ALA A 124 2.38 -7.72 -19.41
C ALA A 124 3.82 -8.11 -19.72
N ARG A 125 4.75 -7.27 -19.28
CA ARG A 125 6.17 -7.54 -19.47
C ARG A 125 6.76 -8.24 -18.26
N ASP A 126 6.48 -7.69 -17.05
CA ASP A 126 7.02 -8.17 -15.79
C ASP A 126 6.07 -7.69 -14.66
N TRP A 127 4.90 -8.35 -14.56
CA TRP A 127 3.87 -8.01 -13.58
C TRP A 127 4.22 -8.61 -12.24
N GLU A 128 4.37 -7.79 -11.22
CA GLU A 128 4.88 -8.21 -9.92
C GLU A 128 3.82 -8.18 -8.82
N ASP A 129 2.96 -7.19 -8.79
CA ASP A 129 1.99 -7.03 -7.71
C ASP A 129 0.65 -6.46 -8.21
N MET A 130 -0.36 -6.58 -7.38
CA MET A 130 -1.72 -6.10 -7.63
C MET A 130 -2.30 -5.46 -6.38
N ALA A 131 -3.03 -4.35 -6.56
CA ALA A 131 -3.74 -3.70 -5.48
C ALA A 131 -5.16 -3.28 -5.90
N LEU A 132 -6.06 -3.09 -4.91
CA LEU A 132 -7.34 -2.43 -5.11
C LEU A 132 -7.29 -0.99 -4.59
N GLY A 133 -7.79 -0.06 -5.39
CA GLY A 133 -7.84 1.35 -5.05
C GLY A 133 -8.99 2.10 -5.71
N PRO A 134 -9.21 3.38 -5.36
CA PRO A 134 -10.13 4.25 -6.06
C PRO A 134 -9.63 4.56 -7.48
N GLY A 135 -10.50 5.04 -8.34
CA GLY A 135 -10.15 5.44 -9.69
C GLY A 135 -10.98 6.63 -10.17
N PRO A 136 -11.05 6.89 -11.49
CA PRO A 136 -11.79 8.02 -12.04
C PRO A 136 -13.28 8.04 -11.69
N ASP A 137 -13.90 6.87 -11.59
CA ASP A 137 -15.27 6.75 -11.11
C ASP A 137 -15.25 6.41 -9.60
N PRO A 138 -15.66 7.34 -8.72
CA PRO A 138 -15.63 7.11 -7.27
C PRO A 138 -16.65 6.05 -6.79
N ALA A 139 -17.53 5.56 -7.66
CA ALA A 139 -18.48 4.50 -7.34
C ALA A 139 -17.92 3.09 -7.60
N VAL A 140 -16.71 2.98 -8.15
CA VAL A 140 -16.11 1.73 -8.59
C VAL A 140 -14.70 1.61 -8.02
N ASP A 141 -14.37 0.46 -7.45
CA ASP A 141 -12.98 0.11 -7.16
C ASP A 141 -12.24 -0.29 -8.45
N TYR A 142 -10.95 -0.08 -8.47
CA TYR A 142 -10.08 -0.40 -9.60
C TYR A 142 -9.00 -1.39 -9.18
N LEU A 143 -8.70 -2.33 -10.06
CA LEU A 143 -7.48 -3.15 -9.96
C LEU A 143 -6.32 -2.36 -10.56
N TYR A 144 -5.25 -2.26 -9.80
CA TYR A 144 -3.97 -1.72 -10.20
C TYR A 144 -3.01 -2.89 -10.40
N LEU A 145 -2.40 -2.97 -11.58
CA LEU A 145 -1.51 -4.06 -11.98
C LEU A 145 -0.12 -3.48 -12.21
N ALA A 146 0.86 -3.94 -11.46
CA ALA A 146 2.19 -3.37 -11.41
C ALA A 146 3.16 -4.07 -12.37
N ASP A 147 3.31 -3.55 -13.58
CA ASP A 147 4.36 -3.97 -14.54
C ASP A 147 5.67 -3.25 -14.21
N ILE A 148 6.27 -3.59 -13.07
CA ILE A 148 7.38 -2.88 -12.42
C ILE A 148 8.65 -3.72 -12.25
N GLY A 149 8.63 -5.01 -12.56
CA GLY A 149 9.77 -5.91 -12.49
C GLY A 149 10.89 -5.51 -13.47
N ASP A 150 12.11 -5.63 -13.03
CA ASP A 150 13.32 -5.36 -13.84
C ASP A 150 14.54 -6.07 -13.23
N ASN A 151 14.52 -7.39 -13.24
CA ASN A 151 15.59 -8.24 -12.71
C ASN A 151 16.99 -7.85 -13.23
N ASN A 152 17.06 -7.26 -14.42
CA ASN A 152 18.32 -6.82 -15.02
C ASN A 152 18.65 -5.34 -14.76
N ARG A 153 17.75 -4.58 -14.14
CA ARG A 153 17.85 -3.13 -13.91
C ARG A 153 18.19 -2.36 -15.18
N SER A 154 17.41 -2.57 -16.21
CA SER A 154 17.63 -2.06 -17.56
C SER A 154 16.43 -1.33 -18.14
N ARG A 155 15.32 -1.24 -17.40
CA ARG A 155 14.12 -0.51 -17.82
C ARG A 155 14.25 0.96 -17.39
N ASP A 156 14.36 1.87 -18.36
CA ASP A 156 14.35 3.31 -18.09
C ASP A 156 12.97 3.76 -17.57
N GLU A 157 11.91 3.01 -17.90
CA GLU A 157 10.53 3.24 -17.46
C GLU A 157 9.81 1.91 -17.16
N VAL A 158 8.90 1.95 -16.20
CA VAL A 158 7.99 0.88 -15.83
C VAL A 158 6.54 1.34 -16.00
N GLN A 159 5.57 0.45 -15.78
CA GLN A 159 4.17 0.78 -16.00
C GLN A 159 3.32 0.31 -14.83
N ILE A 160 2.28 1.08 -14.52
CA ILE A 160 1.17 0.65 -13.68
C ILE A 160 -0.08 0.70 -14.55
N HIS A 161 -0.81 -0.39 -14.62
CA HIS A 161 -2.09 -0.42 -15.32
C HIS A 161 -3.24 -0.29 -14.33
N ARG A 162 -4.37 0.26 -14.79
CA ARG A 162 -5.57 0.39 -13.99
C ARG A 162 -6.81 0.03 -14.82
N ILE A 163 -7.66 -0.85 -14.28
CA ILE A 163 -8.96 -1.21 -14.85
C ILE A 163 -10.03 -1.13 -13.78
N PRO A 164 -11.29 -0.79 -14.11
CA PRO A 164 -12.40 -1.00 -13.18
C PRO A 164 -12.43 -2.45 -12.73
N GLU A 165 -12.65 -2.70 -11.43
CA GLU A 165 -12.75 -4.07 -10.92
C GLU A 165 -13.85 -4.84 -11.70
N PRO A 166 -13.50 -5.93 -12.40
CA PRO A 166 -14.44 -6.66 -13.24
C PRO A 166 -15.39 -7.54 -12.42
N GLU A 167 -16.48 -7.96 -13.05
CA GLU A 167 -17.31 -9.07 -12.55
C GLU A 167 -16.54 -10.39 -12.79
N PRO A 168 -16.43 -11.31 -11.82
CA PRO A 168 -15.67 -12.55 -11.96
C PRO A 168 -16.11 -13.42 -13.18
N ALA A 169 -17.37 -13.33 -13.57
CA ALA A 169 -17.93 -14.11 -14.68
C ALA A 169 -17.65 -13.51 -16.08
N ILE A 170 -17.04 -12.31 -16.15
CA ILE A 170 -16.65 -11.68 -17.42
C ILE A 170 -15.34 -12.33 -17.91
N SER A 171 -15.24 -12.57 -19.21
CA SER A 171 -14.06 -13.17 -19.82
C SER A 171 -13.07 -12.16 -20.43
N VAL A 172 -13.51 -10.94 -20.71
CA VAL A 172 -12.71 -9.88 -21.34
C VAL A 172 -13.09 -8.52 -20.80
N VAL A 173 -12.09 -7.71 -20.48
CA VAL A 173 -12.22 -6.26 -20.25
C VAL A 173 -11.38 -5.56 -21.30
N GLU A 174 -12.02 -4.74 -22.12
CA GLU A 174 -11.36 -3.86 -23.09
C GLU A 174 -11.13 -2.48 -22.45
N GLY A 175 -10.08 -1.81 -22.89
CA GLY A 175 -9.65 -0.55 -22.32
C GLY A 175 -8.85 -0.78 -21.02
N GLY A 176 -8.47 0.31 -20.43
CA GLY A 176 -7.62 0.37 -19.26
C GLY A 176 -6.72 1.57 -19.39
N GLU A 177 -6.22 2.05 -18.28
CA GLU A 177 -5.31 3.19 -18.26
C GLU A 177 -3.90 2.67 -17.91
N THR A 178 -2.89 3.28 -18.51
CA THR A 178 -1.49 2.95 -18.24
C THR A 178 -0.76 4.20 -17.80
N LEU A 179 -0.20 4.16 -16.60
CA LEU A 179 0.71 5.17 -16.07
C LEU A 179 2.14 4.74 -16.36
N VAL A 180 2.89 5.58 -17.07
CA VAL A 180 4.32 5.38 -17.27
C VAL A 180 5.08 6.04 -16.14
N VAL A 181 5.97 5.28 -15.50
CA VAL A 181 6.70 5.71 -14.30
C VAL A 181 8.20 5.58 -14.53
N THR A 182 8.94 6.60 -14.09
CA THR A 182 10.40 6.57 -14.03
C THR A 182 10.88 6.72 -12.58
N TYR A 183 12.06 6.19 -12.26
CA TYR A 183 12.64 6.32 -10.94
C TYR A 183 13.79 7.35 -10.93
N PRO A 184 13.84 8.26 -9.94
CA PRO A 184 14.90 9.28 -9.88
C PRO A 184 16.30 8.70 -9.60
N LEU A 185 16.37 7.46 -9.13
CA LEU A 185 17.62 6.75 -8.88
C LEU A 185 18.11 5.89 -10.06
N GLY A 186 17.40 5.94 -11.21
CA GLY A 186 17.59 5.05 -12.36
C GLY A 186 16.89 3.70 -12.17
N PRO A 187 17.07 2.75 -13.10
CA PRO A 187 16.40 1.46 -13.09
C PRO A 187 16.59 0.69 -11.78
N ILE A 188 15.49 0.17 -11.24
CA ILE A 188 15.48 -0.66 -10.03
C ILE A 188 14.63 -1.91 -10.27
N GLU A 189 14.93 -2.95 -9.54
CA GLU A 189 14.04 -4.09 -9.35
C GLU A 189 13.01 -3.75 -8.29
N ALA A 190 11.71 -3.91 -8.60
CA ALA A 190 10.61 -3.65 -7.66
C ALA A 190 9.50 -4.69 -7.83
N GLU A 191 8.98 -5.18 -6.70
CA GLU A 191 7.97 -6.24 -6.67
C GLU A 191 6.81 -5.93 -5.71
N THR A 192 6.64 -4.68 -5.28
CA THR A 192 5.57 -4.34 -4.35
C THR A 192 4.89 -3.04 -4.77
N LEU A 193 3.57 -3.07 -4.92
CA LEU A 193 2.73 -1.92 -5.16
C LEU A 193 1.67 -1.80 -4.07
N LEU A 194 1.69 -0.70 -3.36
CA LEU A 194 0.68 -0.35 -2.37
C LEU A 194 -0.18 0.81 -2.91
N VAL A 195 -1.50 0.70 -2.81
CA VAL A 195 -2.43 1.76 -3.21
C VAL A 195 -3.28 2.18 -2.02
N ASP A 196 -3.26 3.47 -1.68
CA ASP A 196 -4.08 4.00 -0.60
C ASP A 196 -5.57 3.95 -0.96
N PRO A 197 -6.38 3.17 -0.22
CA PRO A 197 -7.80 3.03 -0.53
C PRO A 197 -8.61 4.32 -0.35
N ALA A 198 -8.04 5.35 0.28
CA ALA A 198 -8.73 6.61 0.54
C ALA A 198 -8.61 7.61 -0.62
N ASN A 199 -7.48 7.65 -1.30
CA ASN A 199 -7.17 8.70 -2.28
C ASN A 199 -6.42 8.21 -3.53
N GLY A 200 -6.02 6.92 -3.57
CA GLY A 200 -5.29 6.35 -4.69
C GLY A 200 -3.80 6.68 -4.73
N ASP A 201 -3.23 7.30 -3.69
CA ASP A 201 -1.77 7.47 -3.60
C ASP A 201 -1.10 6.10 -3.65
N MET A 202 0.00 6.01 -4.40
CA MET A 202 0.70 4.76 -4.59
C MET A 202 2.09 4.81 -3.95
N VAL A 203 2.54 3.67 -3.43
CA VAL A 203 3.94 3.46 -3.05
C VAL A 203 4.47 2.20 -3.69
N ILE A 204 5.60 2.31 -4.37
CA ILE A 204 6.36 1.19 -4.92
C ILE A 204 7.52 0.91 -3.97
N ALA A 205 7.70 -0.36 -3.60
CA ALA A 205 8.86 -0.81 -2.85
C ALA A 205 9.77 -1.69 -3.72
N GLY A 206 11.07 -1.35 -3.73
CA GLY A 206 12.06 -2.09 -4.48
C GLY A 206 12.40 -3.44 -3.83
N LYS A 207 12.88 -4.38 -4.63
CA LYS A 207 13.42 -5.67 -4.18
C LYS A 207 14.94 -5.58 -4.10
N ALA A 208 15.48 -5.62 -2.89
CA ALA A 208 16.91 -5.46 -2.68
C ALA A 208 17.51 -6.60 -1.84
N LEU A 209 18.55 -7.25 -2.35
CA LEU A 209 19.27 -8.34 -1.64
C LEU A 209 19.86 -7.91 -0.30
N SER A 210 20.10 -6.62 -0.09
CA SER A 210 20.54 -6.08 1.19
C SER A 210 19.44 -6.16 2.26
N GLY A 211 18.18 -6.26 1.87
CA GLY A 211 17.01 -6.07 2.73
C GLY A 211 16.70 -4.60 3.05
N VAL A 212 17.50 -3.68 2.50
CA VAL A 212 17.23 -2.24 2.55
C VAL A 212 16.50 -1.85 1.27
N THR A 213 15.22 -1.68 1.39
CA THR A 213 14.24 -1.54 0.30
C THR A 213 14.00 -0.06 0.01
N PRO A 214 14.30 0.47 -1.19
CA PRO A 214 13.95 1.84 -1.55
C PRO A 214 12.43 1.97 -1.76
N LEU A 215 11.87 3.07 -1.27
CA LEU A 215 10.45 3.41 -1.39
C LEU A 215 10.28 4.61 -2.31
N PHE A 216 9.26 4.54 -3.18
CA PHE A 216 8.90 5.60 -4.11
C PHE A 216 7.40 5.86 -4.07
N SER A 217 6.97 7.12 -4.11
CA SER A 217 5.56 7.47 -4.10
C SER A 217 5.11 8.17 -5.38
N LEU A 218 3.83 8.00 -5.66
CA LEU A 218 3.09 8.65 -6.72
C LEU A 218 1.76 9.14 -6.14
N ALA A 219 1.32 10.34 -6.50
CA ALA A 219 0.02 10.85 -6.06
C ALA A 219 -1.13 10.15 -6.79
N GLY A 220 -2.28 10.01 -6.14
CA GLY A 220 -3.45 9.33 -6.73
C GLY A 220 -4.17 10.12 -7.82
N ASP A 221 -4.00 11.46 -7.83
CA ASP A 221 -4.64 12.38 -8.76
C ASP A 221 -3.80 12.72 -10.01
N LEU A 222 -2.78 11.91 -10.33
CA LEU A 222 -1.94 12.11 -11.50
C LEU A 222 -2.71 12.00 -12.81
N ASP A 223 -2.24 12.75 -13.82
CA ASP A 223 -2.68 12.59 -15.20
C ASP A 223 -2.02 11.35 -15.83
N TRP A 224 -2.78 10.29 -16.00
CA TRP A 224 -2.31 9.01 -16.54
C TRP A 224 -1.93 9.06 -18.03
N SER A 225 -2.22 10.16 -18.71
CA SER A 225 -1.87 10.33 -20.13
C SER A 225 -0.43 10.75 -20.38
N VAL A 226 0.34 11.10 -19.33
CA VAL A 226 1.73 11.54 -19.43
C VAL A 226 2.63 10.77 -18.45
N PRO A 227 3.93 10.57 -18.78
CA PRO A 227 4.88 9.94 -17.86
C PRO A 227 5.13 10.77 -16.60
N HIS A 228 5.36 10.08 -15.48
CA HIS A 228 5.69 10.70 -14.19
C HIS A 228 6.96 10.13 -13.58
N GLU A 229 7.77 10.97 -12.97
CA GLU A 229 8.87 10.53 -12.13
C GLU A 229 8.34 10.32 -10.70
N ALA A 230 8.55 9.11 -10.16
CA ALA A 230 8.19 8.80 -8.79
C ALA A 230 9.05 9.57 -7.78
N THR A 231 8.48 9.96 -6.65
CA THR A 231 9.21 10.65 -5.60
C THR A 231 9.89 9.63 -4.69
N TYR A 232 11.21 9.70 -4.57
CA TYR A 232 11.94 8.89 -3.61
C TYR A 232 11.63 9.31 -2.17
N LEU A 233 11.13 8.37 -1.36
CA LEU A 233 10.74 8.59 0.03
C LEU A 233 11.86 8.30 1.03
N GLY A 234 12.78 7.42 0.69
CA GLY A 234 13.79 6.88 1.57
C GLY A 234 13.88 5.36 1.48
N GLU A 235 14.42 4.74 2.53
CA GLU A 235 14.67 3.30 2.58
C GLU A 235 13.97 2.67 3.77
N LEU A 236 13.47 1.45 3.57
CA LEU A 236 12.88 0.59 4.59
C LEU A 236 13.84 -0.58 4.85
N ASP A 237 14.28 -0.75 6.09
CA ASP A 237 15.12 -1.89 6.49
C ASP A 237 14.23 -3.04 6.98
N LEU A 238 14.09 -4.06 6.16
CA LEU A 238 13.37 -5.30 6.45
C LEU A 238 14.28 -6.37 7.07
N GLY A 239 15.59 -6.14 7.09
CA GLY A 239 16.60 -7.09 7.53
C GLY A 239 17.33 -7.77 6.38
N THR A 240 18.54 -8.23 6.64
CA THR A 240 19.42 -8.81 5.62
C THR A 240 18.77 -9.99 4.90
N PHE A 241 18.74 -9.96 3.57
CA PHE A 241 18.09 -10.93 2.67
C PHE A 241 16.56 -10.96 2.75
N ALA A 242 15.93 -10.02 3.42
CA ALA A 242 14.47 -9.86 3.39
C ALA A 242 14.08 -9.07 2.13
N LEU A 243 13.75 -9.77 1.06
CA LEU A 243 13.34 -9.20 -0.21
C LEU A 243 11.83 -8.95 -0.19
N ALA A 244 11.42 -7.69 -0.37
CA ALA A 244 9.99 -7.38 -0.53
C ALA A 244 9.49 -7.99 -1.84
N THR A 245 8.45 -8.80 -1.78
CA THR A 245 7.88 -9.55 -2.92
C THR A 245 6.40 -9.27 -3.16
N GLY A 246 5.76 -8.45 -2.33
CA GLY A 246 4.38 -8.04 -2.49
C GLY A 246 3.87 -7.28 -1.28
N GLY A 247 2.72 -6.65 -1.41
CA GLY A 247 2.13 -5.89 -0.32
C GLY A 247 0.67 -5.51 -0.55
N ASP A 248 0.00 -5.08 0.50
CA ASP A 248 -1.35 -4.52 0.40
C ASP A 248 -1.60 -3.44 1.46
N ALA A 249 -2.47 -2.50 1.14
CA ALA A 249 -2.79 -1.36 1.99
C ALA A 249 -4.29 -1.24 2.26
N GLY A 250 -4.66 -1.34 3.51
CA GLY A 250 -5.98 -1.02 4.01
C GLY A 250 -6.06 0.38 4.63
N SER A 251 -7.27 0.78 5.03
CA SER A 251 -7.50 2.08 5.69
C SER A 251 -6.82 2.21 7.06
N SER A 252 -6.60 1.11 7.75
CA SER A 252 -6.01 1.06 9.10
C SER A 252 -4.70 0.30 9.19
N ARG A 253 -4.27 -0.37 8.14
CA ARG A 253 -3.13 -1.30 8.13
C ARG A 253 -2.46 -1.34 6.79
N VAL A 254 -1.15 -1.61 6.80
CA VAL A 254 -0.34 -1.90 5.61
C VAL A 254 0.45 -3.16 5.89
N VAL A 255 0.60 -4.01 4.91
CA VAL A 255 1.47 -5.18 4.98
C VAL A 255 2.43 -5.18 3.79
N ILE A 256 3.67 -5.61 4.04
CA ILE A 256 4.64 -5.97 3.01
C ILE A 256 5.14 -7.37 3.37
N ARG A 257 5.12 -8.26 2.41
CA ARG A 257 5.70 -9.58 2.56
C ARG A 257 7.10 -9.67 1.96
N THR A 258 7.84 -10.60 2.44
CA THR A 258 9.04 -11.17 1.82
C THR A 258 8.79 -12.63 1.51
N TYR A 259 9.76 -13.36 0.95
CA TYR A 259 9.61 -14.81 0.76
C TYR A 259 9.23 -15.55 2.06
N ASP A 260 9.77 -15.12 3.20
CA ASP A 260 9.69 -15.86 4.47
C ASP A 260 8.89 -15.16 5.57
N GLU A 261 8.58 -13.86 5.43
CA GLU A 261 8.05 -13.05 6.54
C GLU A 261 7.02 -12.02 6.06
N VAL A 262 6.15 -11.60 6.99
CA VAL A 262 5.22 -10.49 6.78
C VAL A 262 5.50 -9.40 7.79
N PHE A 263 5.70 -8.19 7.28
CA PHE A 263 5.85 -6.95 8.02
C PHE A 263 4.55 -6.15 7.96
N ALA A 264 4.20 -5.49 9.05
CA ALA A 264 2.96 -4.73 9.13
C ALA A 264 3.14 -3.40 9.84
N TRP A 265 2.28 -2.47 9.47
CA TRP A 265 2.11 -1.16 10.08
C TRP A 265 0.65 -0.94 10.45
N GLU A 266 0.43 -0.35 11.62
CA GLU A 266 -0.86 0.25 11.96
C GLU A 266 -0.88 1.68 11.45
N ARG A 267 -1.91 2.03 10.68
CA ARG A 267 -2.10 3.39 10.18
C ARG A 267 -2.86 4.21 11.21
N SER A 268 -2.29 5.35 11.60
CA SER A 268 -3.03 6.33 12.38
C SER A 268 -4.10 7.02 11.52
N PRO A 269 -5.26 7.34 12.06
CA PRO A 269 -6.28 8.08 11.31
C PRO A 269 -5.71 9.37 10.71
N GLY A 270 -5.83 9.51 9.40
CA GLY A 270 -5.36 10.69 8.66
C GLY A 270 -3.87 10.66 8.25
N SER A 271 -3.09 9.62 8.61
CA SER A 271 -1.74 9.47 8.08
C SER A 271 -1.78 8.99 6.63
N SER A 272 -0.90 9.54 5.81
CA SER A 272 -0.67 9.05 4.45
C SER A 272 -0.01 7.66 4.47
N LEU A 273 -0.08 6.96 3.34
CA LEU A 273 0.62 5.70 3.13
C LEU A 273 2.14 5.88 3.29
N ALA A 274 2.69 6.93 2.67
CA ALA A 274 4.11 7.27 2.77
C ALA A 274 4.57 7.52 4.21
N GLU A 275 3.84 8.35 4.98
CA GLU A 275 4.16 8.59 6.39
C GLU A 275 4.12 7.31 7.23
N THR A 276 3.15 6.42 6.95
CA THR A 276 3.02 5.13 7.63
C THR A 276 4.25 4.26 7.40
N LEU A 277 4.67 4.08 6.15
CA LEU A 277 5.79 3.21 5.77
C LEU A 277 7.16 3.71 6.26
N LEU A 278 7.30 5.00 6.51
CA LEU A 278 8.52 5.57 7.10
C LEU A 278 8.62 5.34 8.62
N THR A 279 7.60 4.74 9.24
CA THR A 279 7.68 4.30 10.65
C THR A 279 8.24 2.87 10.74
N GLN A 280 8.60 2.45 11.95
CA GLN A 280 9.11 1.09 12.17
C GLN A 280 7.97 0.06 12.03
N PRO A 281 8.09 -0.96 11.16
CA PRO A 281 7.14 -2.06 11.09
C PRO A 281 7.26 -3.01 12.27
N CYS A 282 6.22 -3.79 12.50
CA CYS A 282 6.35 -5.02 13.26
C CYS A 282 6.37 -6.25 12.32
N ARG A 283 7.09 -7.28 12.72
CA ARG A 283 7.06 -8.58 12.07
C ARG A 283 5.91 -9.39 12.67
N ILE A 284 4.93 -9.77 11.87
CA ILE A 284 3.69 -10.39 12.35
C ILE A 284 3.60 -11.88 12.06
N ALA A 285 4.24 -12.37 11.01
CA ALA A 285 4.18 -13.78 10.66
C ALA A 285 5.48 -14.24 10.02
N ALA A 286 5.80 -15.52 10.22
CA ALA A 286 6.75 -16.25 9.40
C ALA A 286 5.96 -17.16 8.46
N VAL A 287 6.12 -16.98 7.15
CA VAL A 287 5.40 -17.72 6.12
C VAL A 287 6.40 -18.63 5.42
N ARG A 288 6.15 -19.94 5.45
CA ARG A 288 7.01 -20.91 4.76
C ARG A 288 6.34 -21.37 3.49
N GLU A 289 6.53 -20.62 2.45
CA GLU A 289 6.13 -20.95 1.09
C GLU A 289 7.39 -21.19 0.25
N GLN A 290 7.24 -21.89 -0.86
CA GLN A 290 8.38 -22.22 -1.70
C GLN A 290 8.95 -20.96 -2.37
N GLN A 291 8.05 -20.09 -2.84
CA GLN A 291 8.34 -18.82 -3.49
C GLN A 291 7.14 -17.90 -3.24
N GLY A 292 7.10 -17.34 -2.05
CA GLY A 292 5.96 -16.58 -1.60
C GLY A 292 5.98 -15.16 -2.13
N GLU A 293 5.01 -14.78 -2.97
CA GLU A 293 4.97 -13.47 -3.62
C GLU A 293 3.66 -12.71 -3.38
N ALA A 294 2.53 -13.37 -3.49
CA ALA A 294 1.24 -12.70 -3.37
C ALA A 294 0.74 -12.57 -1.92
N ILE A 295 0.21 -11.40 -1.57
CA ILE A 295 -0.46 -11.11 -0.29
C ILE A 295 -1.65 -10.19 -0.50
N ALA A 296 -2.77 -10.46 0.17
CA ALA A 296 -3.96 -9.62 0.15
C ALA A 296 -4.54 -9.44 1.55
N LEU A 297 -4.88 -8.21 1.94
CA LEU A 297 -5.58 -7.87 3.17
C LEU A 297 -7.10 -7.98 2.98
N SER A 298 -7.80 -8.45 4.02
CA SER A 298 -9.25 -8.31 4.05
C SER A 298 -9.65 -6.82 4.12
N PRO A 299 -10.82 -6.45 3.56
CA PRO A 299 -11.27 -5.05 3.53
C PRO A 299 -11.34 -4.38 4.90
N ASP A 300 -11.61 -5.14 5.96
CA ASP A 300 -11.61 -4.66 7.35
C ASP A 300 -10.24 -4.78 8.04
N GLY A 301 -9.24 -5.34 7.35
CA GLY A 301 -7.89 -5.57 7.85
C GLY A 301 -7.81 -6.58 8.98
N SER A 302 -8.83 -7.42 9.20
CA SER A 302 -8.84 -8.41 10.30
C SER A 302 -8.06 -9.67 9.99
N GLU A 303 -7.81 -9.93 8.72
CA GLU A 303 -7.10 -11.10 8.22
C GLU A 303 -6.33 -10.76 6.93
N PHE A 304 -5.41 -11.62 6.55
CA PHE A 304 -4.75 -11.56 5.25
C PHE A 304 -4.54 -12.96 4.69
N TYR A 305 -4.33 -13.00 3.38
CA TYR A 305 -4.11 -14.22 2.63
C TYR A 305 -2.78 -14.15 1.91
N THR A 306 -2.08 -15.29 1.82
CA THR A 306 -0.86 -15.42 1.02
C THR A 306 -0.97 -16.58 0.06
N VAL A 307 -0.30 -16.45 -1.07
CA VAL A 307 -0.18 -17.49 -2.09
C VAL A 307 1.26 -17.50 -2.61
N SER A 308 1.81 -18.68 -2.83
CA SER A 308 3.12 -18.86 -3.46
C SER A 308 2.98 -18.97 -4.97
N GLU A 309 4.06 -18.67 -5.67
CA GLU A 309 4.25 -19.07 -7.06
C GLU A 309 4.14 -20.59 -7.24
N GLY A 310 3.72 -21.03 -8.42
CA GLY A 310 3.62 -22.42 -8.80
C GLY A 310 2.19 -22.93 -9.00
N LEU A 311 2.08 -24.11 -9.57
CA LEU A 311 0.79 -24.79 -9.79
C LEU A 311 0.20 -25.35 -8.48
N ASN A 312 -1.13 -25.27 -8.34
CA ASN A 312 -1.86 -25.86 -7.24
C ASN A 312 -1.30 -25.43 -5.87
N GLN A 313 -0.99 -24.15 -5.71
CA GLN A 313 -0.47 -23.63 -4.46
C GLN A 313 -1.56 -23.52 -3.39
N PRO A 314 -1.22 -23.72 -2.13
CA PRO A 314 -2.17 -23.48 -1.05
C PRO A 314 -2.45 -21.96 -0.93
N ILE A 315 -3.69 -21.62 -0.66
CA ILE A 315 -4.05 -20.31 -0.11
C ILE A 315 -3.96 -20.41 1.39
N LEU A 316 -3.05 -19.66 1.98
CA LEU A 316 -2.91 -19.56 3.42
C LEU A 316 -3.67 -18.35 3.93
N ARG A 317 -4.54 -18.55 4.92
CA ARG A 317 -5.27 -17.51 5.62
C ARG A 317 -4.63 -17.27 6.97
N PHE A 318 -4.43 -16.03 7.33
CA PHE A 318 -3.98 -15.58 8.63
C PHE A 318 -5.09 -14.75 9.27
N ALA A 319 -5.67 -15.26 10.35
CA ALA A 319 -6.65 -14.54 11.14
C ALA A 319 -6.09 -14.30 12.54
N GLY A 320 -6.28 -13.10 13.06
CA GLY A 320 -5.85 -12.75 14.41
C GLY A 320 -6.64 -13.54 15.47
N SER A 321 -5.93 -14.18 16.39
CA SER A 321 -6.50 -14.95 17.52
C SER A 321 -6.63 -14.09 18.79
#